data_a70a6df6a56ac31c4b5e86c4b0534257
#
_entry.id   a70a6df6a56ac31c4b5e86c4b0534257
#
_cell.length_a   1.000
_cell.length_b   1.000
_cell.length_c   1.000
_cell.angle_alpha   90.00
_cell.angle_beta   90.00
_cell.angle_gamma   90.00
#
_symmetry.space_group_name_H-M   'P 1'
#
loop_
_entity.id
_entity.type
_entity.pdbx_description
1 polymer ?
#
loop_
_entity_poly.entity_id
_entity_poly.type
_entity_poly.pdbx_seq_one_letter_code
_entity_poly.pdbx_strand_id
1 'polypeptide(L)'
;MFWGHEEIKGLDKTTIKDFWQWTYSDLLINKNRSDLGLFLTANALQLTKMPRIDWGNVELRYRNKKIAVKTSGYIQNWRQKRPKRVLFDIPPKKGIDAPTEDSITFRNREAEIYIFCLHTEKDVSKVDVLNLEQWRFYIVRTASLDLDFREKKKIGIQPLNKLATPVHQSKIKAIVDDLIDYELTERMVL
;
A
#
# COMPACT_ATOMS: atom_id res chain seq x y z
N MET A 1 0.82 2.28 23.64
CA MET A 1 -0.21 1.74 22.73
C MET A 1 -1.52 1.74 23.46
N PHE A 2 -2.60 2.19 22.85
CA PHE A 2 -3.95 2.11 23.41
C PHE A 2 -4.65 0.83 22.94
N TRP A 3 -5.51 0.27 23.79
CA TRP A 3 -6.22 -1.00 23.53
C TRP A 3 -7.70 -0.80 23.18
N GLY A 4 -8.17 0.44 23.25
CA GLY A 4 -9.52 0.84 22.89
C GLY A 4 -10.49 1.01 24.06
N HIS A 5 -10.19 0.48 25.23
CA HIS A 5 -11.03 0.61 26.44
C HIS A 5 -10.65 1.79 27.31
N GLU A 6 -9.53 2.45 27.03
CA GLU A 6 -9.10 3.62 27.78
C GLU A 6 -10.05 4.80 27.56
N GLU A 7 -10.45 5.40 28.67
CA GLU A 7 -11.35 6.55 28.65
C GLU A 7 -10.62 7.83 28.21
N ILE A 8 -11.32 8.66 27.43
CA ILE A 8 -10.87 10.02 27.09
C ILE A 8 -11.19 10.94 28.25
N LYS A 9 -10.18 11.37 29.00
CA LYS A 9 -10.35 12.23 30.17
C LYS A 9 -11.07 13.52 29.83
N GLY A 10 -12.13 13.81 30.56
CA GLY A 10 -12.98 14.99 30.35
C GLY A 10 -14.20 14.74 29.46
N LEU A 11 -14.34 13.55 28.89
CA LEU A 11 -15.54 13.12 28.17
C LEU A 11 -16.24 12.00 28.96
N ASP A 12 -17.58 12.13 29.13
CA ASP A 12 -18.34 11.12 29.88
C ASP A 12 -18.38 9.80 29.08
N LYS A 13 -17.97 8.69 29.72
CA LYS A 13 -18.03 7.31 29.19
C LYS A 13 -17.52 7.12 27.75
N THR A 14 -16.69 8.03 27.27
CA THR A 14 -16.14 7.99 25.90
C THR A 14 -14.74 7.37 25.91
N THR A 15 -14.49 6.40 25.04
CA THR A 15 -13.25 5.64 24.98
C THR A 15 -12.48 5.89 23.68
N ILE A 16 -11.24 5.41 23.62
CA ILE A 16 -10.44 5.39 22.37
C ILE A 16 -11.14 4.59 21.27
N LYS A 17 -11.86 3.51 21.64
CA LYS A 17 -12.64 2.72 20.68
C LYS A 17 -13.73 3.56 20.00
N ASP A 18 -14.41 4.43 20.74
CA ASP A 18 -15.44 5.33 20.17
C ASP A 18 -14.83 6.29 19.16
N PHE A 19 -13.63 6.84 19.47
CA PHE A 19 -12.88 7.65 18.52
C PHE A 19 -12.49 6.84 17.27
N TRP A 20 -12.01 5.60 17.40
CA TRP A 20 -11.67 4.76 16.25
C TRP A 20 -12.89 4.43 15.42
N GLN A 21 -14.02 4.11 16.03
CA GLN A 21 -15.28 3.87 15.33
C GLN A 21 -15.72 5.10 14.55
N TRP A 22 -15.69 6.27 15.17
CA TRP A 22 -16.06 7.52 14.50
C TRP A 22 -15.13 7.83 13.32
N THR A 23 -13.84 7.58 13.44
CA THR A 23 -12.85 7.92 12.40
C THR A 23 -12.81 6.91 11.25
N TYR A 24 -12.94 5.60 11.55
CA TYR A 24 -12.62 4.53 10.61
C TYR A 24 -13.83 3.68 10.18
N SER A 25 -15.06 4.02 10.55
CA SER A 25 -16.25 3.19 10.22
C SER A 25 -16.53 3.16 8.72
N ASP A 26 -16.30 4.25 7.99
CA ASP A 26 -16.45 4.25 6.53
C ASP A 26 -15.13 3.87 5.85
N LEU A 27 -14.99 2.60 5.51
CA LEU A 27 -13.82 2.04 4.84
C LEU A 27 -13.83 2.26 3.31
N LEU A 28 -14.86 2.88 2.73
CA LEU A 28 -14.86 3.32 1.34
C LEU A 28 -14.22 4.70 1.17
N ILE A 29 -14.05 5.48 2.23
CA ILE A 29 -13.20 6.68 2.22
C ILE A 29 -11.80 6.28 1.78
N ASN A 30 -11.23 7.00 0.81
CA ASN A 30 -9.93 6.65 0.21
C ASN A 30 -8.81 6.49 1.25
N LYS A 31 -8.77 7.37 2.26
CA LYS A 31 -7.79 7.28 3.34
C LYS A 31 -7.95 6.00 4.15
N ASN A 32 -9.17 5.73 4.64
CA ASN A 32 -9.46 4.57 5.49
C ASN A 32 -9.25 3.26 4.72
N ARG A 33 -9.66 3.21 3.44
CA ARG A 33 -9.39 2.06 2.57
C ARG A 33 -7.89 1.88 2.32
N SER A 34 -7.12 2.96 2.22
CA SER A 34 -5.66 2.87 2.09
C SER A 34 -5.03 2.32 3.36
N ASP A 35 -5.49 2.75 4.52
CA ASP A 35 -5.06 2.22 5.81
C ASP A 35 -5.43 0.73 5.96
N LEU A 36 -6.62 0.31 5.49
CA LEU A 36 -7.01 -1.09 5.45
C LEU A 36 -6.11 -1.92 4.51
N GLY A 37 -5.86 -1.45 3.29
CA GLY A 37 -4.96 -2.14 2.36
C GLY A 37 -3.54 -2.28 2.91
N LEU A 38 -3.06 -1.25 3.60
CA LEU A 38 -1.78 -1.30 4.31
C LEU A 38 -1.81 -2.35 5.44
N PHE A 39 -2.88 -2.38 6.24
CA PHE A 39 -3.06 -3.37 7.31
C PHE A 39 -3.11 -4.80 6.76
N LEU A 40 -3.86 -5.05 5.69
CA LEU A 40 -3.95 -6.37 5.05
C LEU A 40 -2.58 -6.84 4.55
N THR A 41 -1.78 -5.94 4.00
CA THR A 41 -0.41 -6.22 3.55
C THR A 41 0.52 -6.49 4.75
N ALA A 42 0.48 -5.64 5.78
CA ALA A 42 1.26 -5.83 7.00
C ALA A 42 0.89 -7.13 7.73
N ASN A 43 -0.38 -7.49 7.75
CA ASN A 43 -0.88 -8.75 8.31
C ASN A 43 -0.31 -9.96 7.56
N ALA A 44 -0.35 -9.94 6.21
CA ALA A 44 0.24 -11.00 5.39
C ALA A 44 1.74 -11.18 5.66
N LEU A 45 2.46 -10.08 5.89
CA LEU A 45 3.89 -10.07 6.20
C LEU A 45 4.20 -10.28 7.69
N GLN A 46 3.19 -10.51 8.55
CA GLN A 46 3.31 -10.72 9.99
C GLN A 46 3.91 -9.51 10.75
N LEU A 47 3.64 -8.29 10.29
CA LEU A 47 4.16 -7.04 10.83
C LEU A 47 3.20 -6.31 11.78
N THR A 48 2.01 -6.87 12.08
CA THR A 48 0.95 -6.19 12.85
C THR A 48 1.11 -6.28 14.36
N LYS A 49 2.18 -6.89 14.87
CA LYS A 49 2.45 -6.98 16.34
C LYS A 49 2.78 -5.62 16.97
N MET A 50 3.22 -4.66 16.19
CA MET A 50 3.55 -3.30 16.62
C MET A 50 2.67 -2.29 15.89
N PRO A 51 2.38 -1.13 16.50
CA PRO A 51 1.68 -0.07 15.79
C PRO A 51 2.46 0.37 14.55
N ARG A 52 1.73 0.82 13.57
CA ARG A 52 2.29 1.45 12.39
C ARG A 52 3.12 2.68 12.76
N ILE A 53 4.28 2.87 12.11
CA ILE A 53 5.10 4.08 12.19
C ILE A 53 4.82 4.93 10.96
N ASP A 54 4.25 6.12 11.15
CA ASP A 54 3.77 6.99 10.05
C ASP A 54 4.86 7.92 9.46
N TRP A 55 6.00 8.06 10.14
CA TRP A 55 7.06 9.02 9.80
C TRP A 55 8.16 8.43 8.90
N GLY A 56 7.91 7.30 8.28
CA GLY A 56 8.87 6.67 7.35
C GLY A 56 8.68 7.18 5.91
N ASN A 57 9.77 7.16 5.13
CA ASN A 57 9.73 7.43 3.69
C ASN A 57 8.97 6.37 2.90
N VAL A 58 8.64 5.23 3.53
CA VAL A 58 7.88 4.11 2.97
C VAL A 58 6.91 3.55 4.00
N GLU A 59 5.86 2.91 3.53
CA GLU A 59 4.77 2.45 4.38
C GLU A 59 5.17 1.24 5.25
N LEU A 60 6.02 0.32 4.73
CA LEU A 60 6.47 -0.88 5.46
C LEU A 60 7.95 -1.16 5.24
N ARG A 61 8.54 -1.88 6.21
CA ARG A 61 9.86 -2.52 6.10
C ARG A 61 9.74 -3.99 6.43
N TYR A 62 10.29 -4.85 5.58
CA TYR A 62 10.29 -6.30 5.76
C TYR A 62 11.62 -6.90 5.29
N ARG A 63 12.30 -7.68 6.14
CA ARG A 63 13.62 -8.27 5.83
C ARG A 63 14.61 -7.24 5.24
N ASN A 64 14.71 -6.06 5.85
CA ASN A 64 15.52 -4.90 5.42
C ASN A 64 15.11 -4.27 4.08
N LYS A 65 14.01 -4.73 3.44
CA LYS A 65 13.48 -4.11 2.23
C LYS A 65 12.42 -3.07 2.55
N LYS A 66 12.46 -1.97 1.82
CA LYS A 66 11.46 -0.91 1.84
C LYS A 66 10.30 -1.27 0.92
N ILE A 67 9.09 -1.29 1.45
CA ILE A 67 7.88 -1.66 0.70
C ILE A 67 6.93 -0.47 0.67
N ALA A 68 6.53 -0.07 -0.53
CA ALA A 68 5.45 0.89 -0.75
C ALA A 68 4.12 0.15 -0.97
N VAL A 69 3.08 0.56 -0.27
CA VAL A 69 1.74 0.00 -0.39
C VAL A 69 0.81 1.05 -0.98
N LYS A 70 0.17 0.74 -2.10
CA LYS A 70 -0.74 1.65 -2.80
C LYS A 70 -2.10 0.99 -2.98
N THR A 71 -3.15 1.64 -2.49
CA THR A 71 -4.51 1.08 -2.50
C THR A 71 -5.43 1.87 -3.42
N SER A 72 -6.28 1.15 -4.14
CA SER A 72 -7.33 1.74 -4.96
C SER A 72 -8.54 0.79 -5.07
N GLY A 73 -9.66 1.30 -5.59
CA GLY A 73 -10.86 0.49 -5.82
C GLY A 73 -11.82 1.19 -6.76
N TYR A 74 -12.75 0.42 -7.33
CA TYR A 74 -13.73 0.93 -8.28
C TYR A 74 -14.84 1.73 -7.62
N ILE A 75 -15.29 1.33 -6.42
CA ILE A 75 -16.36 2.00 -5.67
C ILE A 75 -15.74 3.00 -4.69
N GLN A 76 -16.39 4.14 -4.54
CA GLN A 76 -16.03 5.23 -3.64
C GLN A 76 -17.19 5.47 -2.66
N ASN A 77 -16.96 6.19 -1.58
CA ASN A 77 -17.98 6.53 -0.59
C ASN A 77 -18.98 7.60 -1.03
N TRP A 78 -18.77 8.23 -2.18
CA TRP A 78 -19.74 9.19 -2.75
C TRP A 78 -20.53 8.57 -3.89
N ARG A 79 -21.69 9.16 -4.19
CA ARG A 79 -22.55 8.68 -5.29
C ARG A 79 -21.80 8.72 -6.62
N GLN A 80 -21.73 7.60 -7.31
CA GLN A 80 -21.07 7.44 -8.61
C GLN A 80 -22.12 7.03 -9.67
N LYS A 81 -22.00 7.60 -10.88
CA LYS A 81 -22.80 7.16 -12.05
C LYS A 81 -22.23 5.85 -12.65
N ARG A 82 -20.95 5.59 -12.44
CA ARG A 82 -20.21 4.40 -12.94
C ARG A 82 -19.01 4.14 -12.04
N PRO A 83 -18.46 2.92 -12.01
CA PRO A 83 -17.24 2.61 -11.30
C PRO A 83 -16.09 3.53 -11.71
N LYS A 84 -15.26 3.94 -10.76
CA LYS A 84 -14.10 4.81 -11.01
C LYS A 84 -13.03 4.07 -11.79
N ARG A 85 -12.34 4.77 -12.69
CA ARG A 85 -11.09 4.26 -13.28
C ARG A 85 -10.04 4.11 -12.16
N VAL A 86 -9.53 2.89 -11.99
CA VAL A 86 -8.50 2.60 -11.01
C VAL A 86 -7.16 3.11 -11.49
N LEU A 87 -6.52 3.90 -10.62
CA LEU A 87 -5.15 4.39 -10.79
C LEU A 87 -4.45 4.29 -9.44
N PHE A 88 -3.16 3.96 -9.47
CA PHE A 88 -2.28 3.96 -8.31
C PHE A 88 -1.19 5.01 -8.48
N ASP A 89 -0.88 5.73 -7.41
CA ASP A 89 0.17 6.73 -7.40
C ASP A 89 1.55 6.07 -7.25
N ILE A 90 2.44 6.38 -8.20
CA ILE A 90 3.82 5.86 -8.25
C ILE A 90 4.82 6.99 -8.53
N PRO A 91 4.67 8.22 -7.98
CA PRO A 91 5.56 9.32 -8.31
C PRO A 91 7.01 8.98 -7.90
N PRO A 92 7.98 9.22 -8.78
CA PRO A 92 9.38 9.26 -8.36
C PRO A 92 9.59 10.48 -7.48
N LYS A 93 10.34 10.33 -6.39
CA LYS A 93 10.77 11.46 -5.55
C LYS A 93 12.01 12.09 -6.15
N LYS A 94 12.15 13.41 -6.01
CA LYS A 94 13.39 14.10 -6.33
C LYS A 94 14.38 13.86 -5.18
N GLY A 95 15.53 13.28 -5.48
CA GLY A 95 16.68 13.23 -4.61
C GLY A 95 17.69 14.27 -5.08
N ILE A 96 18.46 14.84 -4.16
CA ILE A 96 19.61 15.68 -4.44
C ILE A 96 20.82 14.95 -3.88
N ASP A 97 21.75 14.52 -4.73
CA ASP A 97 23.06 14.08 -4.27
C ASP A 97 23.79 15.29 -3.75
N ALA A 98 24.20 15.27 -2.52
CA ALA A 98 24.93 16.27 -1.75
C ALA A 98 24.79 17.74 -2.23
N PRO A 99 24.62 18.73 -1.37
CA PRO A 99 24.45 20.12 -1.80
C PRO A 99 25.80 20.69 -2.27
N THR A 100 26.22 20.34 -3.47
CA THR A 100 27.37 20.93 -4.17
C THR A 100 26.87 21.66 -5.42
N GLU A 101 27.65 22.60 -5.95
CA GLU A 101 27.28 23.36 -7.16
C GLU A 101 26.99 22.47 -8.38
N ASP A 102 27.53 21.25 -8.41
CA ASP A 102 27.28 20.22 -9.44
C ASP A 102 26.27 19.15 -9.02
N SER A 103 25.36 19.45 -8.09
CA SER A 103 24.40 18.46 -7.57
C SER A 103 23.47 17.94 -8.65
N ILE A 104 23.59 16.65 -8.99
CA ILE A 104 22.72 15.98 -9.95
C ILE A 104 21.38 15.69 -9.27
N THR A 105 20.31 16.34 -9.77
CA THR A 105 18.95 15.99 -9.37
C THR A 105 18.56 14.67 -10.01
N PHE A 106 18.42 13.61 -9.23
CA PHE A 106 17.89 12.35 -9.71
C PHE A 106 16.47 12.14 -9.21
N ARG A 107 15.69 11.38 -10.00
CA ARG A 107 14.35 10.95 -9.62
C ARG A 107 14.36 9.46 -9.37
N ASN A 108 14.12 9.07 -8.14
CA ASN A 108 14.14 7.68 -7.73
C ASN A 108 12.91 7.33 -6.87
N ARG A 109 12.49 6.09 -6.93
CA ARG A 109 11.53 5.53 -5.99
C ARG A 109 12.26 4.95 -4.81
N GLU A 110 11.91 5.35 -3.59
CA GLU A 110 12.62 4.93 -2.37
C GLU A 110 12.32 3.48 -1.97
N ALA A 111 11.14 2.97 -2.31
CA ALA A 111 10.79 1.60 -2.03
C ALA A 111 11.43 0.65 -3.06
N GLU A 112 11.85 -0.52 -2.61
CA GLU A 112 12.41 -1.57 -3.47
C GLU A 112 11.32 -2.47 -4.03
N ILE A 113 10.18 -2.58 -3.33
CA ILE A 113 9.00 -3.35 -3.73
C ILE A 113 7.76 -2.48 -3.60
N TYR A 114 6.88 -2.57 -4.59
CA TYR A 114 5.54 -1.99 -4.56
C TYR A 114 4.51 -3.11 -4.41
N ILE A 115 3.56 -2.93 -3.50
CA ILE A 115 2.37 -3.78 -3.36
C ILE A 115 1.14 -2.93 -3.64
N PHE A 116 0.42 -3.28 -4.71
CA PHE A 116 -0.81 -2.59 -5.11
C PHE A 116 -2.01 -3.38 -4.64
N CYS A 117 -2.80 -2.79 -3.77
CA CYS A 117 -4.02 -3.36 -3.19
C CYS A 117 -5.23 -2.87 -3.97
N LEU A 118 -5.90 -3.75 -4.69
CA LEU A 118 -7.08 -3.45 -5.48
C LEU A 118 -8.33 -4.05 -4.85
N HIS A 119 -9.27 -3.18 -4.45
CA HIS A 119 -10.63 -3.63 -4.15
C HIS A 119 -11.39 -3.75 -5.46
N THR A 120 -11.82 -4.98 -5.82
CA THR A 120 -12.26 -5.34 -7.17
C THR A 120 -13.74 -5.18 -7.43
N GLU A 121 -14.58 -5.06 -6.38
CA GLU A 121 -16.03 -4.97 -6.55
C GLU A 121 -16.43 -3.69 -7.32
N LYS A 122 -17.37 -3.85 -8.23
CA LYS A 122 -17.90 -2.78 -9.09
C LYS A 122 -19.38 -2.50 -8.88
N ASP A 123 -20.05 -3.38 -8.16
CA ASP A 123 -21.47 -3.25 -7.81
C ASP A 123 -21.59 -2.67 -6.39
N VAL A 124 -22.19 -1.48 -6.30
CA VAL A 124 -22.38 -0.77 -5.03
C VAL A 124 -23.21 -1.59 -4.03
N SER A 125 -24.14 -2.41 -4.55
CA SER A 125 -24.99 -3.25 -3.69
C SER A 125 -24.29 -4.46 -3.08
N LYS A 126 -23.12 -4.82 -3.61
CA LYS A 126 -22.33 -6.00 -3.22
C LYS A 126 -20.99 -5.64 -2.56
N VAL A 127 -20.66 -4.34 -2.50
CA VAL A 127 -19.37 -3.92 -1.98
C VAL A 127 -19.24 -4.26 -0.49
N ASP A 128 -18.23 -5.04 -0.17
CA ASP A 128 -17.81 -5.38 1.19
C ASP A 128 -16.29 -5.33 1.31
N VAL A 129 -15.79 -4.25 1.85
CA VAL A 129 -14.33 -4.03 2.00
C VAL A 129 -13.68 -4.95 3.04
N LEU A 130 -14.48 -5.61 3.90
CA LEU A 130 -13.99 -6.60 4.85
C LEU A 130 -13.90 -8.00 4.25
N ASN A 131 -14.50 -8.23 3.08
CA ASN A 131 -14.41 -9.50 2.37
C ASN A 131 -13.14 -9.57 1.54
N LEU A 132 -12.15 -10.38 1.97
CA LEU A 132 -10.88 -10.55 1.28
C LEU A 132 -11.01 -11.11 -0.14
N GLU A 133 -12.10 -11.82 -0.48
CA GLU A 133 -12.36 -12.30 -1.84
C GLU A 133 -12.60 -11.14 -2.83
N GLN A 134 -12.93 -9.96 -2.34
CA GLN A 134 -13.04 -8.74 -3.14
C GLN A 134 -11.71 -7.97 -3.26
N TRP A 135 -10.59 -8.53 -2.79
CA TRP A 135 -9.28 -7.91 -2.89
C TRP A 135 -8.35 -8.70 -3.81
N ARG A 136 -7.50 -7.97 -4.54
CA ARG A 136 -6.38 -8.54 -5.31
C ARG A 136 -5.14 -7.70 -5.06
N PHE A 137 -4.01 -8.36 -5.04
CA PHE A 137 -2.72 -7.74 -4.71
C PHE A 137 -1.72 -7.99 -5.83
N TYR A 138 -1.03 -6.94 -6.25
CA TYR A 138 0.05 -7.03 -7.24
C TYR A 138 1.35 -6.69 -6.53
N ILE A 139 2.35 -7.55 -6.66
CA ILE A 139 3.66 -7.36 -6.07
C ILE A 139 4.65 -7.12 -7.20
N VAL A 140 5.31 -5.96 -7.21
CA VAL A 140 6.18 -5.52 -8.31
C VAL A 140 7.47 -4.97 -7.75
N ARG A 141 8.60 -5.39 -8.31
CA ARG A 141 9.90 -4.77 -8.02
C ARG A 141 9.93 -3.35 -8.58
N THR A 142 10.54 -2.43 -7.87
CA THR A 142 10.72 -1.04 -8.35
C THR A 142 11.55 -1.01 -9.63
N ALA A 143 12.55 -1.88 -9.77
CA ALA A 143 13.32 -2.00 -11.01
C ALA A 143 12.42 -2.26 -12.23
N SER A 144 11.42 -3.16 -12.11
CA SER A 144 10.46 -3.43 -13.19
C SER A 144 9.54 -2.24 -13.49
N LEU A 145 9.16 -1.46 -12.45
CA LEU A 145 8.41 -0.21 -12.64
C LEU A 145 9.26 0.84 -13.37
N ASP A 146 10.55 0.91 -13.07
CA ASP A 146 11.43 1.94 -13.60
C ASP A 146 11.81 1.69 -15.07
N LEU A 147 11.73 0.47 -15.58
CA LEU A 147 11.95 0.17 -16.99
C LEU A 147 10.95 0.94 -17.89
N ASP A 148 9.64 0.86 -17.57
CA ASP A 148 8.60 1.42 -18.44
C ASP A 148 7.92 2.67 -17.87
N PHE A 149 8.06 2.91 -16.55
CA PHE A 149 7.27 3.90 -15.81
C PHE A 149 8.13 4.88 -15.00
N ARG A 150 9.43 5.04 -15.32
CA ARG A 150 10.38 5.83 -14.53
C ARG A 150 9.85 7.22 -14.18
N GLU A 151 9.34 7.97 -15.17
CA GLU A 151 8.83 9.34 -15.01
C GLU A 151 7.32 9.41 -14.75
N LYS A 152 6.62 8.27 -14.79
CA LYS A 152 5.17 8.26 -14.61
C LYS A 152 4.80 8.43 -13.14
N LYS A 153 3.79 9.25 -12.91
CA LYS A 153 3.25 9.50 -11.56
C LYS A 153 2.14 8.52 -11.18
N LYS A 154 1.55 7.84 -12.16
CA LYS A 154 0.41 6.92 -11.95
C LYS A 154 0.50 5.71 -12.88
N ILE A 155 -0.01 4.58 -12.37
CA ILE A 155 -0.18 3.34 -13.14
C ILE A 155 -1.62 2.86 -13.07
N GLY A 156 -2.18 2.39 -14.18
CA GLY A 156 -3.50 1.77 -14.25
C GLY A 156 -3.43 0.24 -14.23
N ILE A 157 -4.59 -0.41 -14.21
CA ILE A 157 -4.68 -1.89 -14.13
C ILE A 157 -4.08 -2.60 -15.35
N GLN A 158 -4.35 -2.11 -16.58
CA GLN A 158 -3.84 -2.80 -17.79
C GLN A 158 -2.31 -2.88 -17.84
N PRO A 159 -1.55 -1.78 -17.67
CA PRO A 159 -0.10 -1.88 -17.58
C PRO A 159 0.37 -2.65 -16.35
N LEU A 160 -0.33 -2.58 -15.21
CA LEU A 160 0.02 -3.33 -14.02
C LEU A 160 -0.11 -4.86 -14.25
N ASN A 161 -1.12 -5.32 -14.98
CA ASN A 161 -1.28 -6.72 -15.37
C ASN A 161 -0.14 -7.26 -16.26
N LYS A 162 0.60 -6.37 -16.93
CA LYS A 162 1.81 -6.78 -17.70
C LYS A 162 3.03 -6.99 -16.81
N LEU A 163 3.06 -6.33 -15.65
CA LEU A 163 4.18 -6.40 -14.70
C LEU A 163 4.02 -7.53 -13.68
N ALA A 164 2.79 -7.83 -13.26
CA ALA A 164 2.51 -8.85 -12.26
C ALA A 164 1.12 -9.45 -12.41
N THR A 165 0.98 -10.72 -12.06
CA THR A 165 -0.32 -11.38 -11.92
C THR A 165 -0.95 -11.03 -10.57
N PRO A 166 -2.24 -10.63 -10.52
CA PRO A 166 -2.91 -10.36 -9.26
C PRO A 166 -3.10 -11.65 -8.45
N VAL A 167 -2.87 -11.55 -7.14
CA VAL A 167 -2.97 -12.68 -6.21
C VAL A 167 -3.88 -12.39 -5.04
N HIS A 168 -4.30 -13.44 -4.32
CA HIS A 168 -4.98 -13.33 -3.03
C HIS A 168 -4.00 -12.94 -1.91
N GLN A 169 -4.51 -12.32 -0.85
CA GLN A 169 -3.72 -11.84 0.31
C GLN A 169 -2.78 -12.92 0.89
N SER A 170 -3.22 -14.16 0.96
CA SER A 170 -2.44 -15.28 1.50
C SER A 170 -1.14 -15.61 0.72
N LYS A 171 -0.99 -15.09 -0.50
CA LYS A 171 0.19 -15.31 -1.34
C LYS A 171 1.23 -14.19 -1.23
N ILE A 172 0.90 -13.07 -0.58
CA ILE A 172 1.78 -11.89 -0.53
C ILE A 172 3.13 -12.26 0.08
N LYS A 173 3.12 -12.94 1.24
CA LYS A 173 4.36 -13.25 1.96
C LYS A 173 5.30 -14.11 1.13
N ALA A 174 4.81 -15.20 0.55
CA ALA A 174 5.62 -16.11 -0.25
C ALA A 174 6.26 -15.38 -1.44
N ILE A 175 5.48 -14.58 -2.18
CA ILE A 175 6.00 -13.83 -3.33
C ILE A 175 7.04 -12.79 -2.92
N VAL A 176 6.81 -12.08 -1.80
CA VAL A 176 7.77 -11.09 -1.30
C VAL A 176 9.07 -11.77 -0.85
N ASP A 177 8.98 -12.93 -0.17
CA ASP A 177 10.13 -13.70 0.24
C ASP A 177 10.93 -14.17 -0.98
N ASP A 178 10.27 -14.74 -2.00
CA ASP A 178 10.91 -15.20 -3.24
C ASP A 178 11.63 -14.05 -3.97
N LEU A 179 11.02 -12.86 -4.04
CA LEU A 179 11.64 -11.69 -4.66
C LEU A 179 12.91 -11.23 -3.92
N ILE A 180 12.90 -11.29 -2.58
CA ILE A 180 14.05 -10.91 -1.75
C ILE A 180 15.16 -11.95 -1.89
N ASP A 181 14.83 -13.23 -1.85
CA ASP A 181 15.79 -14.32 -1.92
C ASP A 181 16.46 -14.39 -3.31
N TYR A 182 15.71 -14.15 -4.38
CA TYR A 182 16.26 -14.01 -5.73
C TYR A 182 17.29 -12.88 -5.83
N GLU A 183 17.01 -11.69 -5.28
CA GLU A 183 17.97 -10.58 -5.29
C GLU A 183 19.26 -10.87 -4.51
N LEU A 184 19.16 -11.63 -3.41
CA LEU A 184 20.33 -12.04 -2.65
C LEU A 184 21.21 -12.99 -3.46
N THR A 185 20.58 -13.92 -4.19
CA THR A 185 21.31 -14.88 -5.04
C THR A 185 22.02 -14.17 -6.20
N GLU A 186 21.37 -13.24 -6.90
CA GLU A 186 22.00 -12.44 -7.97
C GLU A 186 23.23 -11.66 -7.48
N ARG A 187 23.17 -11.08 -6.26
CA ARG A 187 24.31 -10.32 -5.68
C ARG A 187 25.49 -11.20 -5.23
N MET A 188 25.29 -12.48 -5.02
CA MET A 188 26.36 -13.41 -4.62
C MET A 188 27.09 -14.00 -5.82
N VAL A 189 26.57 -13.88 -7.02
CA VAL A 189 27.14 -14.41 -8.28
C VAL A 189 27.96 -13.36 -9.05
N LEU A 190 27.86 -12.09 -8.64
CA LEU A 190 28.65 -10.96 -9.18
C LEU A 190 29.82 -10.59 -8.27
#